data_f43fec97ec1cc9bae31808206d32a2b0
#
_entry.id   f43fec97ec1cc9bae31808206d32a2b0
#
_cell.length_a   1.000
_cell.length_b   1.000
_cell.length_c   1.000
_cell.angle_alpha   90.00
_cell.angle_beta   90.00
_cell.angle_gamma   90.00
#
_symmetry.space_group_name_H-M   'P 1'
#
loop_
_entity.id
_entity.type
_entity.pdbx_description
1 polymer ?
#
loop_
_entity_poly.entity_id
_entity_poly.type
_entity_poly.pdbx_seq_one_letter_code
_entity_poly.pdbx_strand_id
1 'polypeptide(L)'
;MKTQIAKLMAAAMLFAAPIANATETDSERTVKVSKQNQKAVILQLDDLDAGTSISLRTEDGKILFSDRTNEASYGKVFNLKTMEEGEIYLEIESEGQIEILPIEVKAESAYIKKSEETVIEKPVVKMNGDQAKVFFGQHGEDIKVTLFDAYGDIAYRHKVKEGSASKTYDLSKLADGQYQFHFHASGRSFSHTIILK
;
A
#
# COMPACT_ATOMS: atom_id res chain seq x y z
N MET A 1 63.46 42.50 -32.85
CA MET A 1 63.33 41.93 -31.49
C MET A 1 61.91 41.47 -31.37
N LYS A 2 61.68 40.16 -31.36
CA LYS A 2 60.35 39.53 -31.41
C LYS A 2 59.93 39.09 -30.04
N THR A 3 58.86 39.67 -29.51
CA THR A 3 58.28 39.32 -28.22
C THR A 3 57.25 38.23 -28.47
N GLN A 4 57.48 37.02 -27.93
CA GLN A 4 56.59 35.89 -27.94
C GLN A 4 55.55 36.03 -26.81
N ILE A 5 54.29 36.12 -27.16
CA ILE A 5 53.16 36.08 -26.21
C ILE A 5 52.74 34.64 -26.05
N ALA A 6 53.02 34.06 -24.87
CA ALA A 6 52.52 32.73 -24.53
C ALA A 6 51.03 32.79 -24.21
N LYS A 7 50.22 32.08 -25.00
CA LYS A 7 48.78 31.86 -24.75
C LYS A 7 48.62 30.72 -23.70
N LEU A 8 48.18 31.06 -22.52
CA LEU A 8 47.75 30.10 -21.51
C LEU A 8 46.37 29.56 -21.88
N MET A 9 46.28 28.31 -22.32
CA MET A 9 45.01 27.59 -22.49
C MET A 9 44.62 26.99 -21.16
N ALA A 10 43.59 27.55 -20.52
CA ALA A 10 42.95 26.93 -19.36
C ALA A 10 41.99 25.86 -19.86
N ALA A 11 42.30 24.60 -19.69
CA ALA A 11 41.41 23.47 -19.93
C ALA A 11 40.42 23.36 -18.78
N ALA A 12 39.18 23.77 -18.97
CA ALA A 12 38.10 23.51 -18.03
C ALA A 12 37.68 22.03 -18.18
N MET A 13 38.06 21.19 -17.23
CA MET A 13 37.52 19.86 -17.10
C MET A 13 36.11 19.96 -16.52
N LEU A 14 35.10 19.77 -17.36
CA LEU A 14 33.74 19.49 -16.91
C LEU A 14 33.71 18.07 -16.31
N PHE A 15 33.62 17.99 -14.99
CA PHE A 15 33.21 16.76 -14.35
C PHE A 15 31.71 16.58 -14.57
N ALA A 16 31.34 15.76 -15.53
CA ALA A 16 30.00 15.23 -15.63
C ALA A 16 29.83 14.19 -14.50
N ALA A 17 29.14 14.54 -13.42
CA ALA A 17 28.69 13.59 -12.45
C ALA A 17 27.68 12.65 -13.15
N PRO A 18 27.80 11.32 -13.01
CA PRO A 18 26.76 10.43 -13.49
C PRO A 18 25.50 10.69 -12.65
N ILE A 19 24.44 11.13 -13.31
CA ILE A 19 23.10 11.09 -12.74
C ILE A 19 22.77 9.60 -12.60
N ALA A 20 22.90 9.07 -11.39
CA ALA A 20 22.34 7.78 -11.07
C ALA A 20 20.83 7.93 -11.19
N ASN A 21 20.28 7.51 -12.33
CA ASN A 21 18.85 7.21 -12.41
C ASN A 21 18.63 6.07 -11.43
N ALA A 22 18.05 6.38 -10.26
CA ALA A 22 17.37 5.38 -9.48
C ALA A 22 16.24 4.87 -10.37
N THR A 23 16.46 3.77 -11.04
CA THR A 23 15.39 2.95 -11.56
C THR A 23 14.61 2.51 -10.32
N GLU A 24 13.44 3.12 -10.10
CA GLU A 24 12.41 2.50 -9.27
C GLU A 24 12.23 1.11 -9.88
N THR A 25 12.71 0.10 -9.17
CA THR A 25 12.41 -1.28 -9.48
C THR A 25 10.95 -1.43 -9.10
N ASP A 26 10.07 -1.19 -10.07
CA ASP A 26 8.68 -1.58 -9.98
C ASP A 26 8.73 -3.11 -9.83
N SER A 27 8.60 -3.59 -8.60
CA SER A 27 8.55 -5.02 -8.29
C SER A 27 7.27 -5.52 -8.94
N GLU A 28 7.41 -6.07 -10.15
CA GLU A 28 6.32 -6.48 -11.00
C GLU A 28 5.62 -7.69 -10.36
N ARG A 29 4.69 -7.40 -9.44
CA ARG A 29 3.79 -8.42 -8.89
C ARG A 29 3.04 -9.06 -10.04
N THR A 30 3.34 -10.31 -10.31
CA THR A 30 2.80 -11.00 -11.46
C THR A 30 1.55 -11.79 -11.07
N VAL A 31 0.38 -11.26 -11.38
CA VAL A 31 -0.87 -12.02 -11.35
C VAL A 31 -1.15 -12.51 -12.76
N LYS A 32 -1.14 -13.83 -12.96
CA LYS A 32 -1.37 -14.46 -14.26
C LYS A 32 -2.66 -15.25 -14.24
N VAL A 33 -3.46 -15.09 -15.28
CA VAL A 33 -4.56 -16.04 -15.57
C VAL A 33 -3.99 -17.23 -16.33
N SER A 34 -4.36 -18.43 -15.94
CA SER A 34 -3.94 -19.62 -16.67
C SER A 34 -4.54 -19.64 -18.07
N LYS A 35 -3.79 -20.20 -19.02
CA LYS A 35 -4.14 -20.29 -20.45
C LYS A 35 -5.51 -20.92 -20.68
N GLN A 36 -6.13 -20.49 -21.81
CA GLN A 36 -7.38 -20.96 -22.42
C GLN A 36 -7.88 -22.33 -21.93
N ASN A 37 -9.17 -22.39 -21.54
CA ASN A 37 -9.92 -23.56 -21.09
C ASN A 37 -9.63 -24.06 -19.65
N GLN A 38 -9.02 -23.24 -18.81
CA GLN A 38 -8.97 -23.55 -17.38
C GLN A 38 -9.54 -22.37 -16.61
N LYS A 39 -10.68 -22.56 -15.98
CA LYS A 39 -11.31 -21.62 -15.06
C LYS A 39 -10.46 -21.56 -13.77
N ALA A 40 -9.29 -20.95 -13.85
CA ALA A 40 -8.33 -20.86 -12.76
C ALA A 40 -7.49 -19.57 -12.83
N VAL A 41 -7.06 -19.05 -11.69
CA VAL A 41 -6.15 -17.93 -11.56
C VAL A 41 -4.87 -18.39 -10.88
N ILE A 42 -3.72 -18.07 -11.47
CA ILE A 42 -2.41 -18.32 -10.90
C ILE A 42 -1.93 -16.99 -10.31
N LEU A 43 -1.74 -16.96 -9.02
CA LEU A 43 -1.14 -15.84 -8.28
C LEU A 43 0.33 -16.15 -8.02
N GLN A 44 1.19 -15.22 -8.38
CA GLN A 44 2.59 -15.20 -7.99
C GLN A 44 2.94 -13.78 -7.58
N LEU A 45 3.36 -13.63 -6.35
CA LEU A 45 3.73 -12.37 -5.72
C LEU A 45 5.16 -12.49 -5.24
N ASP A 46 5.94 -11.44 -5.47
CA ASP A 46 7.31 -11.31 -5.00
C ASP A 46 7.46 -9.97 -4.25
N ASP A 47 8.52 -9.83 -3.48
CA ASP A 47 8.83 -8.63 -2.67
C ASP A 47 7.71 -8.21 -1.71
N LEU A 48 7.10 -9.21 -1.03
CA LEU A 48 6.03 -8.98 -0.07
C LEU A 48 6.58 -8.52 1.28
N ASP A 49 5.85 -7.58 1.89
CA ASP A 49 6.05 -7.24 3.30
C ASP A 49 5.60 -8.39 4.22
N ALA A 50 6.32 -8.58 5.33
CA ALA A 50 5.90 -9.54 6.35
C ALA A 50 4.49 -9.20 6.86
N GLY A 51 3.64 -10.20 6.98
CA GLY A 51 2.26 -10.04 7.40
C GLY A 51 1.29 -9.63 6.30
N THR A 52 1.69 -9.73 5.02
CA THR A 52 0.78 -9.52 3.90
C THR A 52 -0.35 -10.54 3.92
N SER A 53 -1.57 -10.04 3.80
CA SER A 53 -2.80 -10.86 3.72
C SER A 53 -3.28 -10.92 2.28
N ILE A 54 -3.66 -12.12 1.84
CA ILE A 54 -4.20 -12.39 0.52
C ILE A 54 -5.61 -12.94 0.68
N SER A 55 -6.60 -12.33 0.08
CA SER A 55 -7.97 -12.83 0.13
C SER A 55 -8.66 -12.80 -1.23
N LEU A 56 -9.58 -13.74 -1.44
CA LEU A 56 -10.48 -13.79 -2.58
C LEU A 56 -11.90 -13.60 -2.06
N ARG A 57 -12.65 -12.66 -2.65
CA ARG A 57 -13.99 -12.28 -2.20
C ARG A 57 -14.97 -12.22 -3.34
N THR A 58 -16.23 -12.45 -3.06
CA THR A 58 -17.34 -12.15 -3.96
C THR A 58 -17.69 -10.65 -3.92
N GLU A 59 -18.48 -10.18 -4.86
CA GLU A 59 -18.97 -8.79 -4.94
C GLU A 59 -19.73 -8.37 -3.66
N ASP A 60 -20.49 -9.26 -3.05
CA ASP A 60 -21.20 -9.03 -1.77
C ASP A 60 -20.28 -9.11 -0.54
N GLY A 61 -18.96 -9.27 -0.75
CA GLY A 61 -17.95 -9.25 0.30
C GLY A 61 -17.73 -10.58 1.03
N LYS A 62 -18.37 -11.68 0.62
CA LYS A 62 -18.13 -13.00 1.19
C LYS A 62 -16.73 -13.48 0.88
N ILE A 63 -15.99 -13.89 1.92
CA ILE A 63 -14.63 -14.41 1.79
C ILE A 63 -14.70 -15.86 1.24
N LEU A 64 -14.09 -16.06 0.07
CA LEU A 64 -13.93 -17.37 -0.57
C LEU A 64 -12.63 -18.04 -0.16
N PHE A 65 -11.61 -17.23 0.07
CA PHE A 65 -10.27 -17.63 0.51
C PHE A 65 -9.63 -16.50 1.31
N SER A 66 -8.82 -16.86 2.31
CA SER A 66 -7.97 -15.92 3.04
C SER A 66 -6.73 -16.66 3.51
N ASP A 67 -5.58 -16.00 3.37
CA ASP A 67 -4.28 -16.48 3.84
C ASP A 67 -3.43 -15.28 4.27
N ARG A 68 -2.38 -15.55 5.06
CA ARG A 68 -1.43 -14.53 5.49
C ARG A 68 -0.03 -15.10 5.42
N THR A 69 0.90 -14.33 4.86
CA THR A 69 2.30 -14.73 4.72
C THR A 69 3.25 -13.75 5.40
N ASN A 70 4.37 -14.29 5.92
CA ASN A 70 5.53 -13.50 6.34
C ASN A 70 6.70 -13.69 5.37
N GLU A 71 6.51 -14.50 4.33
CA GLU A 71 7.52 -14.77 3.31
C GLU A 71 7.55 -13.64 2.29
N ALA A 72 8.72 -13.38 1.73
CA ALA A 72 8.89 -12.37 0.69
C ALA A 72 8.26 -12.77 -0.65
N SER A 73 7.86 -14.02 -0.82
CA SER A 73 7.17 -14.49 -2.03
C SER A 73 5.98 -15.38 -1.67
N TYR A 74 4.97 -15.36 -2.54
CA TYR A 74 3.76 -16.15 -2.37
C TYR A 74 3.25 -16.64 -3.72
N GLY A 75 2.93 -17.94 -3.80
CA GLY A 75 2.40 -18.56 -5.01
C GLY A 75 1.16 -19.41 -4.72
N LYS A 76 0.10 -19.22 -5.50
CA LYS A 76 -1.12 -20.00 -5.37
C LYS A 76 -1.89 -20.12 -6.67
N VAL A 77 -2.52 -21.28 -6.86
CA VAL A 77 -3.48 -21.51 -7.95
C VAL A 77 -4.88 -21.59 -7.36
N PHE A 78 -5.75 -20.70 -7.81
CA PHE A 78 -7.18 -20.72 -7.48
C PHE A 78 -7.94 -21.46 -8.56
N ASN A 79 -8.51 -22.61 -8.22
CA ASN A 79 -9.39 -23.36 -9.11
C ASN A 79 -10.81 -22.83 -8.98
N LEU A 80 -11.32 -22.20 -10.03
CA LEU A 80 -12.63 -21.55 -10.05
C LEU A 80 -13.69 -22.38 -10.79
N LYS A 81 -13.42 -23.65 -11.12
CA LYS A 81 -14.31 -24.49 -11.95
C LYS A 81 -15.71 -24.64 -11.37
N THR A 82 -15.83 -24.68 -10.05
CA THR A 82 -17.12 -24.83 -9.33
C THR A 82 -17.79 -23.50 -9.04
N MET A 83 -17.17 -22.37 -9.38
CA MET A 83 -17.75 -21.06 -9.17
C MET A 83 -18.78 -20.73 -10.25
N GLU A 84 -19.85 -20.05 -9.84
CA GLU A 84 -20.81 -19.44 -10.77
C GLU A 84 -20.14 -18.29 -11.54
N GLU A 85 -20.77 -17.91 -12.66
CA GLU A 85 -20.33 -16.74 -13.42
C GLU A 85 -20.60 -15.46 -12.62
N GLY A 86 -19.69 -14.52 -12.69
CA GLY A 86 -19.78 -13.27 -11.96
C GLY A 86 -18.41 -12.66 -11.73
N GLU A 87 -18.35 -11.64 -10.87
CA GLU A 87 -17.13 -10.95 -10.51
C GLU A 87 -16.69 -11.34 -9.10
N ILE A 88 -15.40 -11.58 -8.95
CA ILE A 88 -14.72 -11.79 -7.66
C ILE A 88 -13.52 -10.88 -7.58
N TYR A 89 -13.06 -10.61 -6.37
CA TYR A 89 -11.99 -9.65 -6.10
C TYR A 89 -10.84 -10.34 -5.39
N LEU A 90 -9.65 -10.25 -5.96
CA LEU A 90 -8.42 -10.59 -5.28
C LEU A 90 -7.95 -9.34 -4.53
N GLU A 91 -7.88 -9.42 -3.20
CA GLU A 91 -7.32 -8.36 -2.35
C GLU A 91 -5.97 -8.80 -1.81
N ILE A 92 -4.95 -7.94 -1.97
CA ILE A 92 -3.61 -8.10 -1.41
C ILE A 92 -3.40 -6.93 -0.46
N GLU A 93 -3.39 -7.22 0.84
CA GLU A 93 -3.28 -6.20 1.89
C GLU A 93 -1.91 -6.28 2.56
N SER A 94 -1.12 -5.23 2.43
CA SER A 94 0.14 -4.99 3.13
C SER A 94 -0.03 -3.99 4.29
N GLU A 95 1.06 -3.60 4.94
CA GLU A 95 1.02 -2.59 6.00
C GLU A 95 0.51 -1.24 5.49
N GLY A 96 0.96 -0.81 4.31
CA GLY A 96 0.70 0.53 3.75
C GLY A 96 -0.44 0.61 2.75
N GLN A 97 -0.92 -0.50 2.17
CA GLN A 97 -1.90 -0.44 1.09
C GLN A 97 -2.74 -1.72 0.97
N ILE A 98 -3.86 -1.59 0.26
CA ILE A 98 -4.70 -2.69 -0.21
C ILE A 98 -4.80 -2.58 -1.72
N GLU A 99 -4.35 -3.60 -2.43
CA GLU A 99 -4.53 -3.74 -3.87
C GLU A 99 -5.74 -4.63 -4.13
N ILE A 100 -6.63 -4.19 -5.01
CA ILE A 100 -7.86 -4.91 -5.36
C ILE A 100 -7.85 -5.14 -6.85
N LEU A 101 -7.80 -6.41 -7.24
CA LEU A 101 -7.85 -6.83 -8.65
C LEU A 101 -9.18 -7.55 -8.92
N PRO A 102 -10.06 -6.96 -9.73
CA PRO A 102 -11.27 -7.64 -10.17
C PRO A 102 -10.95 -8.81 -11.12
N ILE A 103 -11.65 -9.91 -10.93
CA ILE A 103 -11.55 -11.13 -11.74
C ILE A 103 -12.96 -11.47 -12.25
N GLU A 104 -13.15 -11.41 -13.57
CA GLU A 104 -14.36 -11.85 -14.20
C GLU A 104 -14.33 -13.38 -14.40
N VAL A 105 -15.27 -14.08 -13.82
CA VAL A 105 -15.46 -15.53 -13.94
C VAL A 105 -16.57 -15.81 -14.95
N LYS A 106 -16.23 -16.55 -16.03
CA LYS A 106 -17.18 -17.01 -17.07
C LYS A 106 -17.34 -18.53 -17.03
N ALA A 107 -18.21 -19.07 -17.86
CA ALA A 107 -18.50 -20.51 -17.91
C ALA A 107 -17.22 -21.37 -17.95
N GLU A 108 -16.29 -21.08 -18.88
CA GLU A 108 -15.10 -21.90 -19.14
C GLU A 108 -13.76 -21.17 -18.85
N SER A 109 -13.81 -19.94 -18.36
CA SER A 109 -12.61 -19.11 -18.23
C SER A 109 -12.70 -18.11 -17.07
N ALA A 110 -11.59 -17.50 -16.72
CA ALA A 110 -11.53 -16.36 -15.82
C ALA A 110 -10.54 -15.31 -16.37
N TYR A 111 -10.81 -14.03 -16.14
CA TYR A 111 -10.01 -12.91 -16.64
C TYR A 111 -9.75 -11.93 -15.54
N ILE A 112 -8.48 -11.51 -15.38
CA ILE A 112 -8.13 -10.40 -14.50
C ILE A 112 -8.35 -9.10 -15.25
N LYS A 113 -9.13 -8.21 -14.67
CA LYS A 113 -9.38 -6.86 -15.21
C LYS A 113 -8.32 -5.89 -14.69
N LYS A 114 -7.08 -6.01 -15.17
CA LYS A 114 -5.96 -5.20 -14.66
C LYS A 114 -6.18 -3.69 -14.84
N SER A 115 -6.94 -3.26 -15.83
CA SER A 115 -7.30 -1.84 -16.03
C SER A 115 -8.29 -1.30 -14.99
N GLU A 116 -8.92 -2.17 -14.21
CA GLU A 116 -9.85 -1.83 -13.13
C GLU A 116 -9.23 -2.08 -11.75
N GLU A 117 -7.90 -2.31 -11.69
CA GLU A 117 -7.15 -2.41 -10.45
C GLU A 117 -7.30 -1.13 -9.62
N THR A 118 -7.53 -1.31 -8.33
CA THR A 118 -7.65 -0.20 -7.38
C THR A 118 -6.64 -0.39 -6.26
N VAL A 119 -5.91 0.68 -5.93
CA VAL A 119 -5.01 0.72 -4.78
C VAL A 119 -5.59 1.68 -3.75
N ILE A 120 -5.75 1.20 -2.52
CA ILE A 120 -6.18 1.98 -1.37
C ILE A 120 -5.00 2.11 -0.42
N GLU A 121 -4.44 3.31 -0.32
CA GLU A 121 -3.38 3.60 0.64
C GLU A 121 -3.95 3.65 2.07
N LYS A 122 -3.28 2.94 2.99
CA LYS A 122 -3.67 2.87 4.41
C LYS A 122 -2.95 3.96 5.19
N PRO A 123 -3.60 4.59 6.19
CA PRO A 123 -2.89 5.49 7.10
C PRO A 123 -1.79 4.75 7.87
N VAL A 124 -0.56 5.31 7.82
CA VAL A 124 0.61 4.76 8.53
C VAL A 124 1.01 5.71 9.65
N VAL A 125 1.17 5.19 10.86
CA VAL A 125 1.56 5.95 12.05
C VAL A 125 3.04 5.70 12.38
N LYS A 126 3.83 6.77 12.50
CA LYS A 126 5.22 6.70 12.97
C LYS A 126 5.37 7.50 14.25
N MET A 127 5.84 6.85 15.32
CA MET A 127 6.10 7.47 16.61
C MET A 127 7.51 8.06 16.67
N ASN A 128 7.63 9.25 17.27
CA ASN A 128 8.88 9.87 17.66
C ASN A 128 8.71 10.51 19.04
N GLY A 129 9.08 9.80 20.11
CA GLY A 129 8.71 10.15 21.47
C GLY A 129 7.19 10.27 21.58
N ASP A 130 6.71 11.38 22.15
CA ASP A 130 5.29 11.66 22.33
C ASP A 130 4.61 12.25 21.09
N GLN A 131 5.28 12.26 19.95
CA GLN A 131 4.71 12.73 18.71
C GLN A 131 4.37 11.57 17.78
N ALA A 132 3.11 11.50 17.35
CA ALA A 132 2.64 10.58 16.33
C ALA A 132 2.53 11.30 14.99
N LYS A 133 3.40 10.98 14.03
CA LYS A 133 3.26 11.43 12.64
C LYS A 133 2.45 10.41 11.85
N VAL A 134 1.30 10.83 11.37
CA VAL A 134 0.42 10.00 10.53
C VAL A 134 0.57 10.42 9.09
N PHE A 135 0.82 9.46 8.22
CA PHE A 135 0.80 9.59 6.77
C PHE A 135 -0.51 9.00 6.28
N PHE A 136 -1.24 9.73 5.45
CA PHE A 136 -2.59 9.34 5.04
C PHE A 136 -2.64 8.74 3.63
N GLY A 137 -1.53 8.83 2.88
CA GLY A 137 -1.52 8.45 1.47
C GLY A 137 -2.37 9.38 0.59
N GLN A 138 -2.68 8.92 -0.60
CA GLN A 138 -3.60 9.64 -1.48
C GLN A 138 -5.04 9.21 -1.17
N HIS A 139 -5.89 10.16 -0.84
CA HIS A 139 -7.31 9.94 -0.58
C HIS A 139 -8.15 11.05 -1.18
N GLY A 140 -9.26 10.67 -1.81
CA GLY A 140 -10.19 11.57 -2.50
C GLY A 140 -11.30 12.10 -1.60
N GLU A 141 -11.18 11.99 -0.28
CA GLU A 141 -12.17 12.46 0.69
C GLU A 141 -11.54 12.79 2.04
N ASP A 142 -12.32 13.43 2.90
CA ASP A 142 -11.90 13.73 4.27
C ASP A 142 -11.79 12.46 5.13
N ILE A 143 -10.68 12.30 5.85
CA ILE A 143 -10.45 11.17 6.77
C ILE A 143 -10.90 11.56 8.19
N LYS A 144 -11.75 10.74 8.81
CA LYS A 144 -12.06 10.85 10.24
C LYS A 144 -10.99 10.10 11.03
N VAL A 145 -10.33 10.82 11.94
CA VAL A 145 -9.31 10.27 12.84
C VAL A 145 -9.86 10.34 14.27
N THR A 146 -9.85 9.19 14.96
CA THR A 146 -10.20 9.11 16.39
C THR A 146 -9.09 8.34 17.10
N LEU A 147 -8.62 8.87 18.23
CA LEU A 147 -7.69 8.20 19.13
C LEU A 147 -8.46 7.76 20.37
N PHE A 148 -8.45 6.48 20.64
CA PHE A 148 -9.03 5.87 21.83
C PHE A 148 -7.93 5.50 22.81
N ASP A 149 -8.24 5.59 24.10
CA ASP A 149 -7.42 5.01 25.15
C ASP A 149 -7.70 3.50 25.36
N ALA A 150 -7.02 2.88 26.32
CA ALA A 150 -7.17 1.46 26.64
C ALA A 150 -8.57 1.07 27.15
N TYR A 151 -9.37 2.04 27.61
CA TYR A 151 -10.72 1.84 28.10
C TYR A 151 -11.79 2.05 27.04
N GLY A 152 -11.37 2.52 25.86
CA GLY A 152 -12.27 2.85 24.74
C GLY A 152 -12.80 4.29 24.79
N ASP A 153 -12.28 5.10 25.71
CA ASP A 153 -12.64 6.51 25.79
C ASP A 153 -11.89 7.31 24.70
N ILE A 154 -12.56 8.36 24.21
CA ILE A 154 -12.00 9.18 23.15
C ILE A 154 -11.02 10.20 23.74
N ALA A 155 -9.71 9.96 23.54
CA ALA A 155 -8.66 10.90 23.89
C ALA A 155 -8.59 12.09 22.88
N TYR A 156 -8.85 11.81 21.59
CA TYR A 156 -8.76 12.80 20.53
C TYR A 156 -9.66 12.48 19.34
N ARG A 157 -10.25 13.51 18.71
CA ARG A 157 -10.99 13.36 17.46
C ARG A 157 -10.66 14.52 16.52
N HIS A 158 -10.41 14.18 15.26
CA HIS A 158 -10.10 15.16 14.24
C HIS A 158 -10.58 14.70 12.85
N LYS A 159 -10.82 15.66 11.98
CA LYS A 159 -11.15 15.46 10.58
C LYS A 159 -10.00 16.02 9.73
N VAL A 160 -9.31 15.15 9.02
CA VAL A 160 -8.24 15.52 8.09
C VAL A 160 -8.87 15.81 6.75
N LYS A 161 -8.51 16.94 6.17
CA LYS A 161 -9.04 17.36 4.88
C LYS A 161 -8.44 16.55 3.76
N GLU A 162 -9.25 16.31 2.73
CA GLU A 162 -8.83 15.74 1.46
C GLU A 162 -7.51 16.34 0.98
N GLY A 163 -6.62 15.49 0.42
CA GLY A 163 -5.32 15.90 -0.11
C GLY A 163 -4.24 16.19 0.94
N SER A 164 -4.54 16.04 2.25
CA SER A 164 -3.52 16.18 3.30
C SER A 164 -2.64 14.96 3.34
N ALA A 165 -1.37 15.08 2.95
CA ALA A 165 -0.42 13.95 2.91
C ALA A 165 -0.05 13.40 4.29
N SER A 166 0.08 14.27 5.31
CA SER A 166 0.42 13.86 6.67
C SER A 166 -0.01 14.86 7.72
N LYS A 167 -0.09 14.39 8.99
CA LYS A 167 -0.31 15.24 10.17
C LYS A 167 0.46 14.70 11.36
N THR A 168 1.02 15.60 12.17
CA THR A 168 1.64 15.27 13.46
C THR A 168 0.66 15.58 14.59
N TYR A 169 0.53 14.63 15.52
CA TYR A 169 -0.25 14.73 16.75
C TYR A 169 0.70 14.78 17.93
N ASP A 170 0.59 15.83 18.76
CA ASP A 170 1.30 15.94 20.03
C ASP A 170 0.50 15.22 21.11
N LEU A 171 1.05 14.14 21.63
CA LEU A 171 0.44 13.26 22.63
C LEU A 171 1.05 13.46 24.02
N SER A 172 1.97 14.43 24.21
CA SER A 172 2.69 14.67 25.46
C SER A 172 1.82 14.98 26.68
N LYS A 173 0.54 15.32 26.45
CA LYS A 173 -0.43 15.58 27.52
C LYS A 173 -1.28 14.36 27.89
N LEU A 174 -1.10 13.25 27.18
CA LEU A 174 -1.78 12.00 27.49
C LEU A 174 -0.95 11.22 28.51
N ALA A 175 -1.62 10.39 29.33
CA ALA A 175 -0.95 9.49 30.26
C ALA A 175 -0.23 8.36 29.52
N ASP A 176 0.76 7.79 30.17
CA ASP A 176 1.40 6.55 29.70
C ASP A 176 0.36 5.45 29.55
N GLY A 177 0.47 4.67 28.49
CA GLY A 177 -0.49 3.60 28.23
C GLY A 177 -0.66 3.26 26.76
N GLN A 178 -1.59 2.33 26.51
CA GLN A 178 -1.96 1.91 25.18
C GLN A 178 -3.05 2.82 24.63
N TYR A 179 -2.86 3.24 23.37
CA TYR A 179 -3.85 4.00 22.60
C TYR A 179 -4.04 3.38 21.22
N GLN A 180 -5.21 3.63 20.62
CA GLN A 180 -5.52 3.11 19.30
C GLN A 180 -6.05 4.24 18.40
N PHE A 181 -5.32 4.52 17.33
CA PHE A 181 -5.83 5.34 16.23
C PHE A 181 -6.85 4.55 15.44
N HIS A 182 -8.00 5.16 15.17
CA HIS A 182 -8.98 4.69 14.21
C HIS A 182 -9.10 5.72 13.09
N PHE A 183 -8.99 5.25 11.87
CA PHE A 183 -9.14 6.03 10.65
C PHE A 183 -10.35 5.52 9.88
N HIS A 184 -11.18 6.41 9.38
CA HIS A 184 -12.30 6.05 8.51
C HIS A 184 -12.23 6.90 7.25
N ALA A 185 -12.03 6.22 6.10
CA ALA A 185 -11.92 6.80 4.78
C ALA A 185 -12.41 5.81 3.72
N SER A 186 -13.02 6.30 2.63
CA SER A 186 -13.46 5.51 1.47
C SER A 186 -14.31 4.29 1.85
N GLY A 187 -15.20 4.46 2.84
CA GLY A 187 -16.06 3.40 3.36
C GLY A 187 -15.32 2.29 4.13
N ARG A 188 -14.01 2.42 4.35
CA ARG A 188 -13.18 1.46 5.10
C ARG A 188 -12.72 2.07 6.44
N SER A 189 -12.42 1.19 7.38
CA SER A 189 -11.85 1.56 8.68
C SER A 189 -10.52 0.87 8.88
N PHE A 190 -9.54 1.65 9.35
CA PHE A 190 -8.20 1.16 9.67
C PHE A 190 -7.90 1.47 11.14
N SER A 191 -7.08 0.66 11.78
CA SER A 191 -6.64 0.91 13.15
C SER A 191 -5.14 0.70 13.30
N HIS A 192 -4.53 1.49 14.19
CA HIS A 192 -3.12 1.37 14.54
C HIS A 192 -2.94 1.58 16.04
N THR A 193 -2.32 0.61 16.73
CA THR A 193 -2.07 0.67 18.16
C THR A 193 -0.71 1.29 18.44
N ILE A 194 -0.65 2.21 19.39
CA ILE A 194 0.58 2.85 19.89
C ILE A 194 0.68 2.65 21.41
N ILE A 195 1.91 2.78 21.93
CA ILE A 195 2.20 2.75 23.37
C ILE A 195 2.98 4.01 23.72
N LEU A 196 2.42 4.83 24.63
CA LEU A 196 3.11 5.97 25.25
C LEU A 196 3.83 5.48 26.52
N LYS A 197 5.03 6.03 26.76
CA LYS A 197 5.90 5.65 27.90
C LYS A 197 6.47 6.89 28.56
#